data_6a3246818765df82a1619f24ae6a78a5
#
_entry.id   6a3246818765df82a1619f24ae6a78a5
#
_cell.length_a   1.000
_cell.length_b   1.000
_cell.length_c   1.000
_cell.angle_alpha   90.00
_cell.angle_beta   90.00
_cell.angle_gamma   90.00
#
_symmetry.space_group_name_H-M   'P 1'
#
loop_
_entity.id
_entity.type
_entity.pdbx_description
1 polymer ?
#
loop_
_entity_poly.entity_id
_entity_poly.type
_entity_poly.pdbx_seq_one_letter_code
_entity_poly.pdbx_strand_id
1 'polypeptide(L)'
;MKLHELKQKRNTIATDMRALNEKIGDNAWTEEQRTEWNKAKSELEALDERIAREEELRRQDQTYVDENEEEQRNNQDPDKNTLQDEKRGQIFDKWMRHGASELSSEERKALKELRAQGVAPDEKGGYTVPDSFLAKVVEQMKAYGGIASVAQILTTSDGRTIEWATADGTAEVGVLLGENEEAGEEDTEFGMDSLGAVKMTSKIIRVSNELLQDSAIDMEAYLARRIAERIGRGEARYLIQGTGTGTPKQPKGLKASVTGTTQTAAAAAVKWQEILALKHSIDPAYRRGPKFRLAFNDNTLKLISEMEDGQGRPLWLPDIVGVAPASVLNVPYVIDQEIDDIGAGKKFMFCGDFDRFIIRRVRYMILKRLVERYAEFDQTGFLAFHRFDCILEDTSAIKALVGKGSASS
;
A
#
# COMPACT_ATOMS: atom_id res chain seq x y z
N MET A 1 -16.69 5.11 -40.68
CA MET A 1 -15.42 4.70 -41.33
C MET A 1 -14.31 5.37 -40.59
N LYS A 2 -13.19 4.69 -40.34
CA LYS A 2 -12.03 5.30 -39.67
C LYS A 2 -11.29 6.25 -40.62
N LEU A 3 -10.62 7.27 -40.08
CA LEU A 3 -9.93 8.31 -40.89
C LEU A 3 -8.94 7.71 -41.91
N HIS A 4 -8.21 6.64 -41.53
CA HIS A 4 -7.27 6.02 -42.43
C HIS A 4 -7.95 5.32 -43.64
N GLU A 5 -9.15 4.75 -43.43
CA GLU A 5 -9.97 4.13 -44.46
C GLU A 5 -10.50 5.20 -45.48
N LEU A 6 -10.87 6.37 -44.93
CA LEU A 6 -11.26 7.50 -45.80
C LEU A 6 -10.10 8.00 -46.66
N LYS A 7 -8.91 8.17 -46.03
CA LYS A 7 -7.68 8.55 -46.76
C LYS A 7 -7.26 7.51 -47.80
N GLN A 8 -7.43 6.23 -47.49
CA GLN A 8 -7.12 5.15 -48.41
C GLN A 8 -8.08 5.15 -49.60
N LYS A 9 -9.38 5.29 -49.41
CA LYS A 9 -10.36 5.41 -50.49
C LYS A 9 -10.11 6.66 -51.36
N ARG A 10 -9.82 7.80 -50.75
CA ARG A 10 -9.45 9.01 -51.46
C ARG A 10 -8.24 8.80 -52.40
N ASN A 11 -7.20 8.12 -51.91
CA ASN A 11 -6.02 7.81 -52.67
C ASN A 11 -6.30 6.85 -53.85
N THR A 12 -7.17 5.86 -53.65
CA THR A 12 -7.59 4.94 -54.72
C THR A 12 -8.28 5.70 -55.84
N ILE A 13 -9.28 6.53 -55.52
CA ILE A 13 -10.00 7.34 -56.54
C ILE A 13 -9.05 8.32 -57.24
N ALA A 14 -8.14 8.94 -56.53
CA ALA A 14 -7.14 9.85 -57.12
C ALA A 14 -6.17 9.09 -58.06
N THR A 15 -5.82 7.85 -57.76
CA THR A 15 -5.00 7.01 -58.63
C THR A 15 -5.76 6.59 -59.90
N ASP A 16 -7.04 6.21 -59.73
CA ASP A 16 -7.92 5.83 -60.88
C ASP A 16 -8.14 7.03 -61.80
N MET A 17 -8.33 8.22 -61.27
CA MET A 17 -8.44 9.46 -62.07
C MET A 17 -7.14 9.75 -62.84
N ARG A 18 -5.97 9.56 -62.24
CA ARG A 18 -4.66 9.71 -62.95
C ARG A 18 -4.52 8.68 -64.04
N ALA A 19 -4.85 7.44 -63.79
CA ALA A 19 -4.80 6.36 -64.80
C ALA A 19 -5.77 6.63 -65.96
N LEU A 20 -6.95 7.19 -65.67
CA LEU A 20 -7.91 7.60 -66.68
C LEU A 20 -7.34 8.75 -67.56
N ASN A 21 -6.75 9.73 -66.93
CA ASN A 21 -6.12 10.87 -67.61
C ASN A 21 -4.93 10.44 -68.49
N GLU A 22 -4.09 9.53 -68.01
CA GLU A 22 -2.95 8.97 -68.76
C GLU A 22 -3.42 8.15 -70.00
N LYS A 23 -4.52 7.38 -69.86
CA LYS A 23 -5.09 6.62 -70.96
C LYS A 23 -5.64 7.51 -72.06
N ILE A 24 -6.16 8.67 -71.75
CA ILE A 24 -6.76 9.60 -72.70
C ILE A 24 -5.66 10.38 -73.42
N GLY A 25 -4.59 10.79 -72.72
CA GLY A 25 -3.48 11.58 -73.26
C GLY A 25 -3.99 12.84 -73.94
N ASP A 26 -3.47 13.12 -75.13
CA ASP A 26 -3.83 14.35 -75.93
C ASP A 26 -5.09 14.15 -76.78
N ASN A 27 -5.82 13.05 -76.66
CA ASN A 27 -7.02 12.79 -77.42
C ASN A 27 -8.26 13.53 -76.87
N ALA A 28 -9.25 13.77 -77.75
CA ALA A 28 -10.50 14.37 -77.35
C ALA A 28 -11.31 13.43 -76.45
N TRP A 29 -11.79 13.98 -75.31
CA TRP A 29 -12.56 13.20 -74.33
C TRP A 29 -13.93 12.81 -74.88
N THR A 30 -14.30 11.54 -74.73
CA THR A 30 -15.66 11.07 -75.03
C THR A 30 -16.62 11.48 -73.90
N GLU A 31 -17.92 11.50 -74.18
CA GLU A 31 -18.95 11.85 -73.15
C GLU A 31 -18.98 10.89 -71.98
N GLU A 32 -18.72 9.62 -72.21
CA GLU A 32 -18.65 8.59 -71.16
C GLU A 32 -17.45 8.86 -70.23
N GLN A 33 -16.28 9.18 -70.76
CA GLN A 33 -15.08 9.51 -69.98
C GLN A 33 -15.26 10.83 -69.19
N ARG A 34 -15.97 11.83 -69.72
CA ARG A 34 -16.32 13.04 -68.99
C ARG A 34 -17.25 12.80 -67.82
N THR A 35 -18.26 11.91 -67.99
CA THR A 35 -19.19 11.58 -66.92
C THR A 35 -18.51 10.77 -65.86
N GLU A 36 -17.63 9.82 -66.19
CA GLU A 36 -16.83 9.05 -65.24
C GLU A 36 -15.86 9.93 -64.42
N TRP A 37 -15.18 10.85 -65.10
CA TRP A 37 -14.31 11.82 -64.45
C TRP A 37 -15.05 12.76 -63.52
N ASN A 38 -16.19 13.28 -63.93
CA ASN A 38 -16.99 14.18 -63.11
C ASN A 38 -17.55 13.48 -61.88
N LYS A 39 -17.94 12.19 -62.01
CA LYS A 39 -18.38 11.36 -60.91
C LYS A 39 -17.23 11.12 -59.92
N ALA A 40 -16.07 10.70 -60.38
CA ALA A 40 -14.89 10.48 -59.56
C ALA A 40 -14.45 11.76 -58.85
N LYS A 41 -14.51 12.91 -59.54
CA LYS A 41 -14.21 14.22 -58.94
C LYS A 41 -15.18 14.60 -57.80
N SER A 42 -16.48 14.39 -58.03
CA SER A 42 -17.51 14.67 -57.00
C SER A 42 -17.34 13.77 -55.77
N GLU A 43 -17.01 12.50 -55.98
CA GLU A 43 -16.73 11.56 -54.87
C GLU A 43 -15.46 11.94 -54.10
N LEU A 44 -14.42 12.42 -54.81
CA LEU A 44 -13.17 12.88 -54.18
C LEU A 44 -13.40 14.14 -53.34
N GLU A 45 -14.14 15.14 -53.83
CA GLU A 45 -14.50 16.35 -53.12
C GLU A 45 -15.30 16.03 -51.85
N ALA A 46 -16.29 15.12 -51.95
CA ALA A 46 -17.05 14.67 -50.79
C ALA A 46 -16.21 13.95 -49.71
N LEU A 47 -15.21 13.15 -50.14
CA LEU A 47 -14.26 12.50 -49.24
C LEU A 47 -13.32 13.51 -48.59
N ASP A 48 -12.82 14.51 -49.32
CA ASP A 48 -11.96 15.55 -48.81
C ASP A 48 -12.67 16.40 -47.72
N GLU A 49 -13.92 16.78 -47.96
CA GLU A 49 -14.73 17.46 -46.93
C GLU A 49 -14.95 16.60 -45.68
N ARG A 50 -15.13 15.29 -45.85
CA ARG A 50 -15.34 14.39 -44.74
C ARG A 50 -14.06 14.17 -43.94
N ILE A 51 -12.92 14.06 -44.62
CA ILE A 51 -11.60 13.95 -43.99
C ILE A 51 -11.29 15.24 -43.20
N ALA A 52 -11.53 16.41 -43.80
CA ALA A 52 -11.31 17.69 -43.13
C ALA A 52 -12.14 17.85 -41.87
N ARG A 53 -13.41 17.42 -41.88
CA ARG A 53 -14.27 17.41 -40.68
C ARG A 53 -13.76 16.47 -39.57
N GLU A 54 -13.33 15.27 -39.94
CA GLU A 54 -12.76 14.31 -38.99
C GLU A 54 -11.42 14.77 -38.40
N GLU A 55 -10.58 15.44 -39.19
CA GLU A 55 -9.33 16.02 -38.73
C GLU A 55 -9.55 17.18 -37.79
N GLU A 56 -10.53 18.03 -38.07
CA GLU A 56 -10.91 19.14 -37.20
C GLU A 56 -11.47 18.65 -35.87
N LEU A 57 -12.35 17.65 -35.87
CA LEU A 57 -12.84 17.05 -34.63
C LEU A 57 -11.70 16.46 -33.77
N ARG A 58 -10.75 15.76 -34.41
CA ARG A 58 -9.59 15.23 -33.69
C ARG A 58 -8.68 16.33 -33.15
N ARG A 59 -8.54 17.43 -33.85
CA ARG A 59 -7.77 18.57 -33.35
C ARG A 59 -8.43 19.20 -32.12
N GLN A 60 -9.75 19.30 -32.11
CA GLN A 60 -10.50 19.75 -30.96
C GLN A 60 -10.40 18.78 -29.78
N ASP A 61 -10.45 17.47 -30.02
CA ASP A 61 -10.25 16.45 -29.01
C ASP A 61 -8.82 16.50 -28.42
N GLN A 62 -7.79 16.73 -29.24
CA GLN A 62 -6.42 16.89 -28.79
C GLN A 62 -6.23 18.17 -27.95
N THR A 63 -6.80 19.30 -28.36
CA THR A 63 -6.76 20.54 -27.55
C THR A 63 -7.44 20.34 -26.20
N TYR A 64 -8.55 19.62 -26.15
CA TYR A 64 -9.23 19.30 -24.90
C TYR A 64 -8.39 18.38 -23.99
N VAL A 65 -7.65 17.41 -24.56
CA VAL A 65 -6.74 16.54 -23.81
C VAL A 65 -5.53 17.34 -23.29
N ASP A 66 -4.96 18.20 -24.12
CA ASP A 66 -3.81 19.03 -23.74
C ASP A 66 -4.18 20.05 -22.63
N GLU A 67 -5.37 20.67 -22.69
CA GLU A 67 -5.89 21.55 -21.63
C GLU A 67 -6.11 20.78 -20.31
N ASN A 68 -6.64 19.56 -20.36
CA ASN A 68 -6.78 18.72 -19.18
C ASN A 68 -5.43 18.24 -18.62
N GLU A 69 -4.44 17.95 -19.49
CA GLU A 69 -3.09 17.61 -19.04
C GLU A 69 -2.37 18.84 -18.43
N GLU A 70 -2.58 20.05 -18.96
CA GLU A 70 -2.07 21.30 -18.38
C GLU A 70 -2.75 21.62 -17.04
N GLU A 71 -4.06 21.41 -16.90
CA GLU A 71 -4.74 21.50 -15.61
C GLU A 71 -4.25 20.48 -14.61
N GLN A 72 -3.99 19.22 -15.03
CA GLN A 72 -3.42 18.19 -14.18
C GLN A 72 -1.96 18.50 -13.79
N ARG A 73 -1.14 19.06 -14.69
CA ARG A 73 0.22 19.51 -14.37
C ARG A 73 0.22 20.72 -13.44
N ASN A 74 -0.68 21.68 -13.65
CA ASN A 74 -0.86 22.83 -12.76
C ASN A 74 -1.36 22.43 -11.36
N ASN A 75 -2.12 21.33 -11.25
CA ASN A 75 -2.52 20.75 -9.97
C ASN A 75 -1.41 19.90 -9.30
N GLN A 76 -0.35 19.58 -10.04
CA GLN A 76 0.84 18.89 -9.53
C GLN A 76 1.98 19.82 -9.15
N ASP A 77 1.78 21.15 -9.22
CA ASP A 77 2.76 22.12 -8.74
C ASP A 77 2.95 21.93 -7.22
N PRO A 78 4.15 21.50 -6.75
CA PRO A 78 4.38 21.19 -5.34
C PRO A 78 4.01 22.33 -4.40
N ASP A 79 4.25 23.59 -4.80
CA ASP A 79 3.96 24.77 -3.99
C ASP A 79 2.45 25.04 -3.86
N LYS A 80 1.66 24.80 -4.91
CA LYS A 80 0.20 24.95 -4.84
C LYS A 80 -0.46 23.84 -4.03
N ASN A 81 0.01 22.60 -4.14
CA ASN A 81 -0.48 21.50 -3.34
C ASN A 81 -0.17 21.71 -1.86
N THR A 82 1.03 22.16 -1.53
CA THR A 82 1.43 22.47 -0.15
C THR A 82 0.55 23.55 0.46
N LEU A 83 0.28 24.65 -0.26
CA LEU A 83 -0.60 25.74 0.18
C LEU A 83 -2.07 25.29 0.33
N GLN A 84 -2.55 24.39 -0.52
CA GLN A 84 -3.90 23.83 -0.39
C GLN A 84 -4.00 22.87 0.81
N ASP A 85 -2.99 22.07 1.06
CA ASP A 85 -2.95 21.13 2.19
C ASP A 85 -2.80 21.88 3.52
N GLU A 86 -2.04 22.98 3.57
CA GLU A 86 -1.98 23.87 4.74
C GLU A 86 -3.34 24.51 5.06
N LYS A 87 -4.05 25.02 4.04
CA LYS A 87 -5.40 25.55 4.22
C LYS A 87 -6.39 24.50 4.69
N ARG A 88 -6.31 23.28 4.14
CA ARG A 88 -7.13 22.15 4.57
C ARG A 88 -6.81 21.74 6.01
N GLY A 89 -5.54 21.78 6.42
CA GLY A 89 -5.11 21.55 7.79
C GLY A 89 -5.70 22.58 8.75
N GLN A 90 -5.65 23.89 8.40
CA GLN A 90 -6.24 24.97 9.21
C GLN A 90 -7.76 24.82 9.36
N ILE A 91 -8.48 24.50 8.28
CA ILE A 91 -9.93 24.24 8.31
C ILE A 91 -10.23 23.03 9.19
N PHE A 92 -9.40 22.00 9.14
CA PHE A 92 -9.55 20.79 9.93
C PHE A 92 -9.29 21.06 11.44
N ASP A 93 -8.25 21.84 11.79
CA ASP A 93 -8.00 22.26 13.19
C ASP A 93 -9.16 23.10 13.73
N LYS A 94 -9.66 24.06 12.94
CA LYS A 94 -10.84 24.87 13.29
C LYS A 94 -12.08 23.99 13.51
N TRP A 95 -12.28 22.98 12.67
CA TRP A 95 -13.36 22.02 12.88
C TRP A 95 -13.18 21.18 14.14
N MET A 96 -11.96 20.75 14.47
CA MET A 96 -11.69 19.99 15.69
C MET A 96 -11.99 20.81 16.94
N ARG A 97 -11.63 22.09 16.94
CA ARG A 97 -11.85 23.00 18.09
C ARG A 97 -13.30 23.40 18.24
N HIS A 98 -13.89 23.95 17.21
CA HIS A 98 -15.18 24.64 17.28
C HIS A 98 -16.36 23.84 16.66
N GLY A 99 -16.07 22.84 15.84
CA GLY A 99 -17.10 22.07 15.14
C GLY A 99 -17.53 22.68 13.80
N ALA A 100 -18.48 22.03 13.14
CA ALA A 100 -18.94 22.44 11.81
C ALA A 100 -19.82 23.69 11.82
N SER A 101 -20.38 24.09 12.99
CA SER A 101 -21.27 25.25 13.12
C SER A 101 -20.55 26.57 12.90
N GLU A 102 -19.28 26.68 13.29
CA GLU A 102 -18.48 27.91 13.22
C GLU A 102 -17.67 28.06 11.93
N LEU A 103 -17.75 27.07 11.04
CA LEU A 103 -17.13 27.13 9.73
C LEU A 103 -17.95 27.98 8.76
N SER A 104 -17.28 28.78 7.93
CA SER A 104 -17.92 29.50 6.83
C SER A 104 -18.51 28.53 5.79
N SER A 105 -19.34 29.02 4.88
CA SER A 105 -19.94 28.19 3.83
C SER A 105 -18.89 27.59 2.90
N GLU A 106 -17.80 28.31 2.63
CA GLU A 106 -16.67 27.86 1.79
C GLU A 106 -15.84 26.80 2.52
N GLU A 107 -15.51 27.03 3.80
CA GLU A 107 -14.81 26.06 4.63
C GLU A 107 -15.60 24.75 4.80
N ARG A 108 -16.93 24.85 4.94
CA ARG A 108 -17.81 23.65 5.00
C ARG A 108 -17.82 22.90 3.66
N LYS A 109 -17.72 23.60 2.53
CA LYS A 109 -17.64 23.00 1.20
C LYS A 109 -16.32 22.26 1.03
N ALA A 110 -15.19 22.89 1.39
CA ALA A 110 -13.87 22.27 1.39
C ALA A 110 -13.81 21.02 2.30
N LEU A 111 -14.42 21.09 3.48
CA LEU A 111 -14.51 19.95 4.40
C LEU A 111 -15.40 18.81 3.85
N LYS A 112 -16.46 19.13 3.07
CA LYS A 112 -17.29 18.15 2.38
C LYS A 112 -16.56 17.46 1.22
N GLU A 113 -15.69 18.16 0.52
CA GLU A 113 -14.83 17.60 -0.54
C GLU A 113 -13.85 16.57 0.03
N LEU A 114 -13.26 16.84 1.19
CA LEU A 114 -12.48 15.85 1.96
C LEU A 114 -13.33 14.62 2.35
N ARG A 115 -14.61 14.81 2.65
CA ARG A 115 -15.55 13.72 2.93
C ARG A 115 -15.87 12.87 1.70
N ALA A 116 -15.98 13.50 0.52
CA ALA A 116 -16.33 12.81 -0.71
C ALA A 116 -15.22 11.87 -1.23
N GLN A 117 -13.98 12.11 -0.85
CA GLN A 117 -12.84 11.25 -1.19
C GLN A 117 -12.79 9.95 -0.36
N GLY A 118 -13.56 9.82 0.70
CA GLY A 118 -13.67 8.59 1.52
C GLY A 118 -14.72 7.61 1.00
N VAL A 119 -14.44 6.31 1.10
CA VAL A 119 -15.20 5.19 0.51
C VAL A 119 -16.61 4.97 1.09
N ALA A 120 -17.05 5.70 2.10
CA ALA A 120 -18.42 5.63 2.61
C ALA A 120 -18.84 6.97 3.19
N PRO A 121 -19.84 7.64 2.63
CA PRO A 121 -20.51 8.75 3.29
C PRO A 121 -21.26 8.21 4.52
N ASP A 122 -20.64 8.34 5.70
CA ASP A 122 -21.34 8.04 6.95
C ASP A 122 -22.18 9.28 7.30
N GLU A 123 -23.49 9.18 7.22
CA GLU A 123 -24.44 10.26 7.52
C GLU A 123 -24.32 10.79 8.96
N LYS A 124 -23.53 10.13 9.80
CA LYS A 124 -23.34 10.40 11.24
C LYS A 124 -22.06 11.15 11.59
N GLY A 125 -21.67 12.18 10.82
CA GLY A 125 -20.72 13.21 11.28
C GLY A 125 -19.24 12.84 11.33
N GLY A 126 -18.76 11.85 10.55
CA GLY A 126 -17.33 11.56 10.38
C GLY A 126 -16.74 12.32 9.19
N TYR A 127 -15.51 12.80 9.35
CA TYR A 127 -14.75 13.44 8.27
C TYR A 127 -13.49 12.65 7.96
N THR A 128 -13.13 12.61 6.68
CA THR A 128 -11.84 12.07 6.25
C THR A 128 -10.74 13.02 6.68
N VAL A 129 -9.68 12.46 7.20
CA VAL A 129 -8.55 13.20 7.73
C VAL A 129 -7.70 13.74 6.57
N PRO A 130 -7.23 15.01 6.59
CA PRO A 130 -6.28 15.52 5.60
C PRO A 130 -5.00 14.70 5.53
N ASP A 131 -4.38 14.65 4.35
CA ASP A 131 -3.15 13.89 4.11
C ASP A 131 -2.00 14.37 5.03
N SER A 132 -1.93 15.67 5.36
CA SER A 132 -0.96 16.24 6.30
C SER A 132 -1.09 15.69 7.71
N PHE A 133 -2.32 15.56 8.22
CA PHE A 133 -2.58 14.95 9.53
C PHE A 133 -2.29 13.45 9.48
N LEU A 134 -2.71 12.75 8.42
CA LEU A 134 -2.43 11.33 8.25
C LEU A 134 -0.93 11.05 8.21
N ALA A 135 -0.14 11.89 7.53
CA ALA A 135 1.32 11.76 7.51
C ALA A 135 1.92 11.86 8.91
N LYS A 136 1.48 12.85 9.73
CA LYS A 136 1.88 12.97 11.14
C LYS A 136 1.52 11.72 11.96
N VAL A 137 0.34 11.15 11.75
CA VAL A 137 -0.09 9.91 12.43
C VAL A 137 0.77 8.73 12.01
N VAL A 138 0.98 8.52 10.70
CA VAL A 138 1.79 7.41 10.17
C VAL A 138 3.24 7.51 10.61
N GLU A 139 3.82 8.70 10.65
CA GLU A 139 5.18 8.93 11.14
C GLU A 139 5.32 8.52 12.61
N GLN A 140 4.37 8.95 13.44
CA GLN A 140 4.35 8.57 14.86
C GLN A 140 4.10 7.08 15.07
N MET A 141 3.31 6.44 14.21
CA MET A 141 3.06 4.99 14.26
C MET A 141 4.32 4.16 14.03
N LYS A 142 5.27 4.64 13.23
CA LYS A 142 6.56 3.95 13.00
C LYS A 142 7.34 3.69 14.29
N ALA A 143 7.16 4.53 15.30
CA ALA A 143 7.81 4.37 16.59
C ALA A 143 7.28 3.17 17.40
N TYR A 144 6.10 2.65 17.08
CA TYR A 144 5.43 1.60 17.86
C TYR A 144 5.40 0.23 17.19
N GLY A 145 5.74 0.13 15.90
CA GLY A 145 5.68 -1.11 15.14
C GLY A 145 7.06 -1.49 14.59
N GLY A 146 7.77 -2.41 15.28
CA GLY A 146 9.08 -2.89 14.83
C GLY A 146 9.00 -3.55 13.44
N ILE A 147 8.12 -4.53 13.26
CA ILE A 147 7.94 -5.25 11.98
C ILE A 147 7.38 -4.34 10.90
N ALA A 148 6.48 -3.42 11.23
CA ALA A 148 5.94 -2.47 10.27
C ALA A 148 7.01 -1.54 9.63
N SER A 149 8.18 -1.40 10.25
CA SER A 149 9.29 -0.61 9.71
C SER A 149 10.08 -1.31 8.61
N VAL A 150 10.03 -2.64 8.57
CA VAL A 150 10.80 -3.47 7.63
C VAL A 150 9.92 -4.20 6.62
N ALA A 151 8.65 -4.42 6.91
CA ALA A 151 7.69 -5.04 6.01
C ALA A 151 7.43 -4.18 4.76
N GLN A 152 6.82 -4.77 3.74
CA GLN A 152 6.35 -4.05 2.57
C GLN A 152 4.97 -3.42 2.87
N ILE A 153 4.84 -2.10 2.66
CA ILE A 153 3.58 -1.39 2.87
C ILE A 153 2.88 -1.17 1.54
N LEU A 154 1.68 -1.72 1.40
CA LEU A 154 0.77 -1.51 0.28
C LEU A 154 -0.32 -0.52 0.67
N THR A 155 -0.31 0.67 0.10
CA THR A 155 -1.37 1.66 0.32
C THR A 155 -2.43 1.56 -0.76
N THR A 156 -3.70 1.39 -0.37
CA THR A 156 -4.84 1.28 -1.30
C THR A 156 -5.85 2.40 -1.06
N SER A 157 -6.54 2.81 -2.12
CA SER A 157 -7.58 3.85 -2.05
C SER A 157 -8.88 3.35 -1.43
N ASP A 158 -9.16 2.05 -1.54
CA ASP A 158 -10.39 1.44 -1.04
C ASP A 158 -10.10 0.22 -0.15
N GLY A 159 -11.16 -0.31 0.48
CA GLY A 159 -11.10 -1.47 1.35
C GLY A 159 -11.68 -2.76 0.74
N ARG A 160 -11.79 -2.85 -0.60
CA ARG A 160 -12.25 -4.06 -1.27
C ARG A 160 -11.24 -5.18 -1.06
N THR A 161 -11.73 -6.40 -0.92
CA THR A 161 -10.86 -7.57 -0.80
C THR A 161 -10.06 -7.75 -2.09
N ILE A 162 -8.76 -7.97 -1.94
CA ILE A 162 -7.84 -8.29 -3.04
C ILE A 162 -7.51 -9.77 -2.89
N GLU A 163 -7.70 -10.53 -3.94
CA GLU A 163 -7.22 -11.89 -4.01
C GLU A 163 -5.73 -11.85 -4.30
N TRP A 164 -4.95 -12.47 -3.43
CA TRP A 164 -3.50 -12.50 -3.52
C TRP A 164 -3.04 -13.93 -3.79
N ALA A 165 -2.28 -14.12 -4.86
CA ALA A 165 -1.68 -15.41 -5.14
C ALA A 165 -0.50 -15.62 -4.18
N THR A 166 -0.53 -16.71 -3.43
CA THR A 166 0.57 -17.17 -2.59
C THR A 166 1.19 -18.38 -3.25
N ALA A 167 2.49 -18.38 -3.49
CA ALA A 167 3.20 -19.51 -4.05
C ALA A 167 4.43 -19.85 -3.19
N ASP A 168 4.73 -21.12 -3.06
CA ASP A 168 6.01 -21.59 -2.52
C ASP A 168 6.81 -22.20 -3.68
N GLY A 169 7.62 -21.36 -4.34
CA GLY A 169 8.46 -21.77 -5.48
C GLY A 169 9.81 -22.40 -5.09
N THR A 170 10.04 -22.70 -3.81
CA THR A 170 11.35 -23.22 -3.34
C THR A 170 11.68 -24.61 -3.87
N ALA A 171 10.68 -25.40 -4.28
CA ALA A 171 10.86 -26.75 -4.84
C ALA A 171 10.92 -26.77 -6.37
N GLU A 172 10.55 -25.68 -7.02
CA GLU A 172 10.50 -25.60 -8.49
C GLU A 172 11.92 -25.43 -9.05
N VAL A 173 12.41 -26.44 -9.76
CA VAL A 173 13.75 -26.45 -10.34
C VAL A 173 13.65 -26.70 -11.84
N GLY A 174 14.28 -25.82 -12.64
CA GLY A 174 14.42 -26.06 -14.08
C GLY A 174 15.22 -27.34 -14.38
N VAL A 175 14.70 -28.19 -15.26
CA VAL A 175 15.30 -29.45 -15.68
C VAL A 175 16.04 -29.27 -17.00
N LEU A 176 17.23 -29.88 -17.11
CA LEU A 176 17.96 -29.93 -18.37
C LEU A 176 17.26 -30.91 -19.34
N LEU A 177 16.92 -30.42 -20.52
CA LEU A 177 16.33 -31.21 -21.59
C LEU A 177 17.41 -31.70 -22.57
N GLY A 178 17.40 -32.96 -22.89
CA GLY A 178 18.16 -33.54 -24.01
C GLY A 178 17.51 -33.25 -25.36
N GLU A 179 18.26 -33.46 -26.43
CA GLU A 179 17.76 -33.28 -27.80
C GLU A 179 16.66 -34.32 -28.08
N ASN A 180 15.42 -33.87 -28.38
CA ASN A 180 14.20 -34.68 -28.57
C ASN A 180 13.59 -35.29 -27.29
N GLU A 181 13.85 -34.76 -26.11
CA GLU A 181 13.13 -35.12 -24.90
C GLU A 181 11.91 -34.22 -24.69
N GLU A 182 10.82 -34.79 -24.17
CA GLU A 182 9.61 -34.08 -23.84
C GLU A 182 9.82 -33.24 -22.54
N ALA A 183 9.48 -31.95 -22.59
CA ALA A 183 9.51 -31.10 -21.40
C ALA A 183 8.48 -31.61 -20.39
N GLY A 184 8.93 -32.06 -19.23
CA GLY A 184 8.02 -32.41 -18.13
C GLY A 184 7.16 -31.22 -17.73
N GLU A 185 5.90 -31.46 -17.43
CA GLU A 185 4.98 -30.47 -16.87
C GLU A 185 5.12 -30.49 -15.35
N GLU A 186 5.41 -29.36 -14.74
CA GLU A 186 5.38 -29.16 -13.31
C GLU A 186 4.44 -27.99 -13.02
N ASP A 187 3.24 -28.31 -12.49
CA ASP A 187 2.24 -27.31 -12.17
C ASP A 187 2.60 -26.61 -10.85
N THR A 188 2.74 -25.28 -10.90
CA THR A 188 2.87 -24.46 -9.69
C THR A 188 1.56 -24.45 -8.92
N GLU A 189 1.54 -24.98 -7.70
CA GLU A 189 0.39 -24.84 -6.81
C GLU A 189 0.26 -23.43 -6.28
N PHE A 190 -0.63 -22.65 -6.88
CA PHE A 190 -0.99 -21.33 -6.37
C PHE A 190 -2.03 -21.45 -5.24
N GLY A 191 -1.63 -21.09 -4.03
CA GLY A 191 -2.58 -20.77 -2.98
C GLY A 191 -3.20 -19.40 -3.27
N MET A 192 -4.52 -19.26 -3.10
CA MET A 192 -5.17 -17.96 -3.11
C MET A 192 -5.55 -17.57 -1.67
N ASP A 193 -4.95 -16.52 -1.16
CA ASP A 193 -5.33 -15.96 0.15
C ASP A 193 -5.94 -14.57 -0.07
N SER A 194 -6.90 -14.19 0.77
CA SER A 194 -7.64 -12.94 0.59
C SER A 194 -7.11 -11.85 1.50
N LEU A 195 -6.58 -10.78 0.91
CA LEU A 195 -6.13 -9.59 1.62
C LEU A 195 -7.30 -8.60 1.75
N GLY A 196 -7.92 -8.55 2.92
CA GLY A 196 -9.04 -7.68 3.23
C GLY A 196 -8.63 -6.28 3.67
N ALA A 197 -9.50 -5.64 4.45
CA ALA A 197 -9.23 -4.38 5.15
C ALA A 197 -10.02 -4.35 6.46
N VAL A 198 -9.44 -4.87 7.52
CA VAL A 198 -10.07 -4.96 8.83
C VAL A 198 -10.13 -3.58 9.47
N LYS A 199 -11.28 -3.22 10.02
CA LYS A 199 -11.51 -1.90 10.63
C LYS A 199 -11.07 -1.91 12.09
N MET A 200 -10.15 -1.00 12.42
CA MET A 200 -9.67 -0.73 13.77
C MET A 200 -10.13 0.63 14.26
N THR A 201 -10.28 0.79 15.57
CA THR A 201 -10.63 2.06 16.21
C THR A 201 -9.58 2.46 17.25
N SER A 202 -9.33 3.78 17.35
CA SER A 202 -8.46 4.36 18.39
C SER A 202 -9.07 4.30 19.80
N LYS A 203 -10.31 3.82 19.93
CA LYS A 203 -11.18 4.11 21.09
C LYS A 203 -11.36 5.62 21.26
N ILE A 204 -12.30 6.01 22.11
CA ILE A 204 -12.63 7.44 22.30
C ILE A 204 -11.51 8.14 23.08
N ILE A 205 -11.03 9.25 22.54
CA ILE A 205 -10.13 10.19 23.22
C ILE A 205 -10.99 11.35 23.69
N ARG A 206 -11.09 11.55 24.99
CA ARG A 206 -11.87 12.66 25.58
C ARG A 206 -10.95 13.84 25.86
N VAL A 207 -11.38 15.02 25.49
CA VAL A 207 -10.67 16.28 25.70
C VAL A 207 -11.67 17.27 26.33
N SER A 208 -11.26 18.03 27.35
CA SER A 208 -12.11 19.07 27.94
C SER A 208 -12.31 20.20 26.94
N ASN A 209 -13.47 20.84 26.99
CA ASN A 209 -13.76 21.98 26.11
C ASN A 209 -12.88 23.19 26.45
N GLU A 210 -12.46 23.36 27.70
CA GLU A 210 -11.46 24.36 28.09
C GLU A 210 -10.16 24.20 27.34
N LEU A 211 -9.64 22.95 27.26
CA LEU A 211 -8.41 22.64 26.51
C LEU A 211 -8.57 22.88 24.99
N LEU A 212 -9.76 22.63 24.44
CA LEU A 212 -10.06 22.91 23.04
C LEU A 212 -10.11 24.42 22.74
N GLN A 213 -10.53 25.23 23.68
CA GLN A 213 -10.62 26.69 23.57
C GLN A 213 -9.26 27.35 23.74
N ASP A 214 -8.34 26.73 24.49
CA ASP A 214 -6.99 27.25 24.69
C ASP A 214 -6.18 27.17 23.38
N SER A 215 -5.89 28.34 22.83
CA SER A 215 -5.16 28.48 21.56
C SER A 215 -3.66 28.21 21.67
N ALA A 216 -3.11 28.11 22.89
CA ALA A 216 -1.68 27.89 23.12
C ALA A 216 -1.26 26.44 22.82
N ILE A 217 -2.22 25.50 22.75
CA ILE A 217 -1.94 24.08 22.53
C ILE A 217 -2.24 23.71 21.07
N ASP A 218 -1.25 23.10 20.39
CA ASP A 218 -1.46 22.46 19.08
C ASP A 218 -2.29 21.18 19.26
N MET A 219 -3.61 21.35 19.12
CA MET A 219 -4.58 20.27 19.30
C MET A 219 -4.45 19.20 18.21
N GLU A 220 -4.09 19.61 17.00
CA GLU A 220 -3.86 18.68 15.88
C GLU A 220 -2.71 17.73 16.19
N ALA A 221 -1.55 18.27 16.61
CA ALA A 221 -0.40 17.46 16.98
C ALA A 221 -0.66 16.57 18.19
N TYR A 222 -1.41 17.07 19.19
CA TYR A 222 -1.79 16.29 20.37
C TYR A 222 -2.67 15.10 20.00
N LEU A 223 -3.74 15.32 19.23
CA LEU A 223 -4.65 14.25 18.81
C LEU A 223 -3.96 13.28 17.86
N ALA A 224 -3.13 13.77 16.92
CA ALA A 224 -2.35 12.91 16.02
C ALA A 224 -1.47 11.95 16.81
N ARG A 225 -0.75 12.44 17.82
CA ARG A 225 0.10 11.61 18.68
C ARG A 225 -0.69 10.55 19.44
N ARG A 226 -1.83 10.94 20.06
CA ARG A 226 -2.66 10.00 20.82
C ARG A 226 -3.33 8.95 19.95
N ILE A 227 -3.78 9.34 18.76
CA ILE A 227 -4.36 8.41 17.78
C ILE A 227 -3.26 7.44 17.29
N ALA A 228 -2.10 7.98 16.91
CA ALA A 228 -0.97 7.19 16.43
C ALA A 228 -0.50 6.16 17.45
N GLU A 229 -0.37 6.57 18.72
CA GLU A 229 0.01 5.67 19.83
C GLU A 229 -0.96 4.49 19.94
N ARG A 230 -2.27 4.77 19.97
CA ARG A 230 -3.29 3.73 20.16
C ARG A 230 -3.46 2.84 18.95
N ILE A 231 -3.51 3.42 17.74
CA ILE A 231 -3.65 2.65 16.49
C ILE A 231 -2.35 1.91 16.21
N GLY A 232 -1.18 2.55 16.36
CA GLY A 232 0.11 1.92 16.10
C GLY A 232 0.37 0.71 16.98
N ARG A 233 0.14 0.81 18.29
CA ARG A 233 0.24 -0.35 19.19
C ARG A 233 -0.77 -1.44 18.85
N GLY A 234 -2.01 -1.05 18.52
CA GLY A 234 -3.04 -2.01 18.12
C GLY A 234 -2.69 -2.70 16.81
N GLU A 235 -2.20 -1.96 15.81
CA GLU A 235 -1.74 -2.51 14.54
C GLU A 235 -0.56 -3.46 14.76
N ALA A 236 0.49 -3.05 15.49
CA ALA A 236 1.65 -3.89 15.79
C ALA A 236 1.22 -5.23 16.42
N ARG A 237 0.30 -5.17 17.40
CA ARG A 237 -0.24 -6.37 18.04
C ARG A 237 -0.90 -7.32 17.04
N TYR A 238 -1.76 -6.82 16.15
CA TYR A 238 -2.46 -7.69 15.19
C TYR A 238 -1.56 -8.15 14.05
N LEU A 239 -0.56 -7.38 13.66
CA LEU A 239 0.45 -7.82 12.69
C LEU A 239 1.26 -9.04 13.19
N ILE A 240 1.44 -9.18 14.50
CA ILE A 240 2.14 -10.31 15.11
C ILE A 240 1.16 -11.39 15.55
N GLN A 241 0.20 -11.05 16.42
CA GLN A 241 -0.66 -11.99 17.15
C GLN A 241 -1.98 -12.29 16.44
N GLY A 242 -2.30 -11.61 15.34
CA GLY A 242 -3.55 -11.80 14.61
C GLY A 242 -3.75 -13.25 14.16
N THR A 243 -4.96 -13.76 14.34
CA THR A 243 -5.29 -15.17 14.07
C THR A 243 -5.79 -15.45 12.65
N GLY A 244 -6.15 -14.41 11.89
CA GLY A 244 -6.81 -14.54 10.58
C GLY A 244 -8.31 -14.90 10.68
N THR A 245 -8.80 -15.20 11.87
CA THR A 245 -10.18 -15.66 12.15
C THR A 245 -10.82 -14.81 13.25
N GLY A 246 -11.99 -15.21 13.71
CA GLY A 246 -12.68 -14.56 14.83
C GLY A 246 -13.81 -13.63 14.41
N THR A 247 -14.55 -13.14 15.43
CA THR A 247 -15.64 -12.17 15.24
C THR A 247 -15.41 -11.03 16.22
N PRO A 248 -14.98 -9.83 15.75
CA PRO A 248 -14.69 -9.47 14.34
C PRO A 248 -13.48 -10.20 13.75
N LYS A 249 -13.44 -10.39 12.42
CA LYS A 249 -12.31 -11.00 11.70
C LYS A 249 -11.03 -10.23 12.02
N GLN A 250 -9.97 -10.96 12.35
CA GLN A 250 -8.64 -10.40 12.61
C GLN A 250 -7.75 -10.55 11.37
N PRO A 251 -6.74 -9.70 11.18
CA PRO A 251 -5.68 -9.94 10.24
C PRO A 251 -4.98 -11.27 10.51
N LYS A 252 -4.42 -11.90 9.48
CA LYS A 252 -3.60 -13.11 9.65
C LYS A 252 -2.15 -12.69 9.93
N GLY A 253 -1.86 -12.48 11.21
CA GLY A 253 -0.56 -11.98 11.66
C GLY A 253 0.59 -12.96 11.42
N LEU A 254 1.82 -12.48 11.63
CA LEU A 254 3.04 -13.22 11.34
C LEU A 254 3.10 -14.57 12.08
N LYS A 255 2.68 -14.59 13.34
CA LYS A 255 2.63 -15.83 14.16
C LYS A 255 1.72 -16.91 13.56
N ALA A 256 0.59 -16.53 12.97
CA ALA A 256 -0.34 -17.44 12.32
C ALA A 256 0.10 -17.82 10.90
N SER A 257 0.76 -16.91 10.19
CA SER A 257 1.18 -17.10 8.81
C SER A 257 2.43 -17.97 8.67
N VAL A 258 3.39 -17.85 9.60
CA VAL A 258 4.65 -18.59 9.55
C VAL A 258 4.43 -20.03 10.00
N THR A 259 4.56 -20.97 9.08
CA THR A 259 4.43 -22.43 9.34
C THR A 259 5.77 -23.12 9.60
N GLY A 260 6.85 -22.65 8.93
CA GLY A 260 8.19 -23.20 9.11
C GLY A 260 8.77 -22.87 10.48
N THR A 261 9.07 -23.89 11.28
CA THR A 261 9.60 -23.70 12.65
C THR A 261 10.84 -24.55 12.92
N THR A 262 11.75 -23.97 13.70
CA THR A 262 12.90 -24.67 14.31
C THR A 262 12.69 -24.64 15.82
N GLN A 263 12.98 -25.74 16.52
CA GLN A 263 12.81 -25.83 17.99
C GLN A 263 14.13 -25.62 18.72
N THR A 264 14.05 -24.96 19.87
CA THR A 264 15.17 -24.89 20.83
C THR A 264 15.35 -26.20 21.59
N ALA A 265 16.53 -26.43 22.15
CA ALA A 265 16.79 -27.60 23.01
C ALA A 265 16.10 -27.50 24.38
N ALA A 266 15.83 -26.27 24.86
CA ALA A 266 15.17 -25.98 26.11
C ALA A 266 13.96 -25.07 25.93
N ALA A 267 12.98 -25.11 26.83
CA ALA A 267 11.76 -24.34 26.73
C ALA A 267 11.95 -22.84 26.98
N ALA A 268 12.89 -22.47 27.87
CA ALA A 268 13.09 -21.10 28.35
C ALA A 268 14.53 -20.61 28.14
N ALA A 269 15.30 -21.25 27.28
CA ALA A 269 16.66 -20.83 26.96
C ALA A 269 16.92 -20.99 25.47
N VAL A 270 17.74 -20.14 24.91
CA VAL A 270 18.17 -20.18 23.51
C VAL A 270 19.69 -20.22 23.46
N LYS A 271 20.23 -20.99 22.52
CA LYS A 271 21.68 -21.06 22.25
C LYS A 271 21.99 -20.40 20.89
N TRP A 272 23.18 -19.87 20.76
CA TRP A 272 23.61 -19.24 19.50
C TRP A 272 23.56 -20.20 18.30
N GLN A 273 23.82 -21.51 18.52
CA GLN A 273 23.70 -22.54 17.48
C GLN A 273 22.27 -22.67 16.94
N GLU A 274 21.27 -22.47 17.79
CA GLU A 274 19.85 -22.54 17.41
C GLU A 274 19.43 -21.34 16.56
N ILE A 275 19.96 -20.16 16.88
CA ILE A 275 19.79 -18.95 16.06
C ILE A 275 20.47 -19.14 14.69
N LEU A 276 21.68 -19.74 14.69
CA LEU A 276 22.39 -20.07 13.46
C LEU A 276 21.61 -21.10 12.63
N ALA A 277 21.07 -22.15 13.26
CA ALA A 277 20.24 -23.15 12.61
C ALA A 277 18.98 -22.51 11.99
N LEU A 278 18.31 -21.61 12.70
CA LEU A 278 17.18 -20.85 12.17
C LEU A 278 17.58 -20.07 10.92
N LYS A 279 18.69 -19.32 10.96
CA LYS A 279 19.21 -18.57 9.81
C LYS A 279 19.46 -19.50 8.61
N HIS A 280 20.09 -20.65 8.84
CA HIS A 280 20.42 -21.59 7.76
C HIS A 280 19.26 -22.47 7.30
N SER A 281 18.16 -22.51 8.02
CA SER A 281 16.94 -23.18 7.58
C SER A 281 16.20 -22.44 6.46
N ILE A 282 16.54 -21.16 6.23
CA ILE A 282 15.96 -20.33 5.17
C ILE A 282 16.81 -20.46 3.91
N ASP A 283 16.17 -20.52 2.75
CA ASP A 283 16.89 -20.63 1.47
C ASP A 283 17.86 -19.46 1.26
N PRO A 284 19.07 -19.71 0.71
CA PRO A 284 20.04 -18.67 0.39
C PRO A 284 19.53 -17.53 -0.49
N ALA A 285 18.52 -17.78 -1.32
CA ALA A 285 17.89 -16.78 -2.17
C ALA A 285 17.25 -15.66 -1.34
N TYR A 286 16.47 -16.02 -0.30
CA TYR A 286 15.84 -15.03 0.60
C TYR A 286 16.84 -14.34 1.52
N ARG A 287 17.95 -15.03 1.90
CA ARG A 287 18.98 -14.46 2.78
C ARG A 287 19.73 -13.28 2.15
N ARG A 288 19.66 -13.11 0.82
CA ARG A 288 20.27 -11.99 0.09
C ARG A 288 19.35 -10.77 0.00
N GLY A 289 18.09 -10.90 0.40
CA GLY A 289 17.11 -9.82 0.35
C GLY A 289 17.53 -8.62 1.23
N PRO A 290 17.24 -7.39 0.81
CA PRO A 290 17.63 -6.18 1.54
C PRO A 290 16.91 -6.05 2.90
N LYS A 291 15.78 -6.74 3.06
CA LYS A 291 14.99 -6.75 4.28
C LYS A 291 15.10 -8.06 5.08
N PHE A 292 16.16 -8.83 4.81
CA PHE A 292 16.46 -10.01 5.60
C PHE A 292 16.86 -9.60 7.02
N ARG A 293 16.06 -9.96 8.02
CA ARG A 293 16.17 -9.53 9.41
C ARG A 293 15.87 -10.66 10.38
N LEU A 294 16.36 -10.49 11.61
CA LEU A 294 15.83 -11.15 12.79
C LEU A 294 14.80 -10.25 13.45
N ALA A 295 13.70 -10.81 13.95
CA ALA A 295 12.69 -10.08 14.71
C ALA A 295 12.38 -10.82 16.00
N PHE A 296 12.45 -10.12 17.13
CA PHE A 296 12.20 -10.64 18.47
C PHE A 296 11.88 -9.49 19.43
N ASN A 297 11.46 -9.81 20.65
CA ASN A 297 11.20 -8.79 21.66
C ASN A 297 12.48 -8.40 22.45
N ASP A 298 12.40 -7.33 23.24
CA ASP A 298 13.51 -6.81 24.03
C ASP A 298 14.00 -7.81 25.11
N ASN A 299 13.09 -8.58 25.70
CA ASN A 299 13.47 -9.64 26.65
C ASN A 299 14.32 -10.73 26.01
N THR A 300 14.03 -11.09 24.76
CA THR A 300 14.87 -12.02 23.98
C THR A 300 16.22 -11.41 23.65
N LEU A 301 16.29 -10.11 23.34
CA LEU A 301 17.56 -9.40 23.15
C LEU A 301 18.41 -9.46 24.40
N LYS A 302 17.83 -9.22 25.58
CA LYS A 302 18.51 -9.35 26.86
C LYS A 302 19.13 -10.76 27.02
N LEU A 303 18.34 -11.82 26.77
CA LEU A 303 18.83 -13.19 26.84
C LEU A 303 19.99 -13.49 25.88
N ILE A 304 19.94 -12.92 24.66
CA ILE A 304 21.03 -13.04 23.67
C ILE A 304 22.28 -12.30 24.16
N SER A 305 22.11 -11.13 24.77
CA SER A 305 23.24 -10.34 25.32
C SER A 305 23.91 -10.98 26.52
N GLU A 306 23.17 -11.78 27.28
CA GLU A 306 23.66 -12.53 28.43
C GLU A 306 24.30 -13.89 28.06
N MET A 307 24.37 -14.24 26.73
CA MET A 307 25.01 -15.47 26.32
C MET A 307 26.51 -15.46 26.55
N GLU A 308 27.01 -16.49 27.20
CA GLU A 308 28.41 -16.69 27.51
C GLU A 308 29.00 -17.93 26.79
N ASP A 309 30.32 -17.94 26.59
CA ASP A 309 31.02 -19.14 26.18
C ASP A 309 31.22 -20.11 27.40
N GLY A 310 31.79 -21.27 27.14
CA GLY A 310 32.09 -22.25 28.20
C GLY A 310 33.10 -21.76 29.25
N GLN A 311 33.62 -20.56 29.13
CA GLN A 311 34.59 -19.94 30.05
C GLN A 311 34.04 -18.64 30.71
N GLY A 312 32.71 -18.37 30.55
CA GLY A 312 32.06 -17.19 31.14
C GLY A 312 32.36 -15.89 30.41
N ARG A 313 32.80 -15.93 29.14
CA ARG A 313 33.00 -14.72 28.35
C ARG A 313 31.71 -14.42 27.54
N PRO A 314 31.26 -13.17 27.54
CA PRO A 314 30.12 -12.77 26.70
C PRO A 314 30.42 -13.08 25.23
N LEU A 315 29.49 -13.78 24.57
CA LEU A 315 29.62 -14.10 23.14
C LEU A 315 29.30 -12.91 22.25
N TRP A 316 28.48 -11.97 22.75
CA TRP A 316 28.10 -10.78 22.05
C TRP A 316 28.31 -9.56 22.96
N LEU A 317 29.32 -8.74 22.61
CA LEU A 317 29.54 -7.49 23.28
C LEU A 317 28.94 -6.37 22.42
N PRO A 318 27.86 -5.70 22.89
CA PRO A 318 27.50 -4.43 22.31
C PRO A 318 28.67 -3.47 22.52
N ASP A 319 29.09 -2.79 21.47
CA ASP A 319 30.21 -1.86 21.52
C ASP A 319 29.88 -0.73 22.51
N ILE A 320 30.63 -0.68 23.63
CA ILE A 320 30.43 0.31 24.72
C ILE A 320 30.84 1.71 24.25
N VAL A 321 31.70 1.83 23.24
CA VAL A 321 32.32 3.07 22.78
C VAL A 321 31.79 3.57 21.44
N GLY A 322 31.09 2.74 20.68
CA GLY A 322 30.57 3.06 19.35
C GLY A 322 29.15 2.59 19.13
N VAL A 323 28.52 3.11 18.09
CA VAL A 323 27.19 2.61 17.64
C VAL A 323 27.45 1.24 17.02
N ALA A 324 27.33 0.17 17.81
CA ALA A 324 27.36 -1.18 17.28
C ALA A 324 26.28 -1.32 16.20
N PRO A 325 26.58 -1.88 15.03
CA PRO A 325 25.54 -2.21 14.08
C PRO A 325 24.58 -3.16 14.79
N ALA A 326 23.27 -2.86 14.74
CA ALA A 326 22.23 -3.67 15.34
C ALA A 326 22.10 -5.01 14.58
N SER A 327 23.05 -5.92 14.82
CA SER A 327 23.14 -7.23 14.14
C SER A 327 23.53 -8.34 15.11
N VAL A 328 22.86 -9.48 14.95
CA VAL A 328 23.16 -10.75 15.65
C VAL A 328 23.59 -11.76 14.58
N LEU A 329 24.76 -12.38 14.72
CA LEU A 329 25.34 -13.29 13.72
C LEU A 329 25.40 -12.71 12.30
N ASN A 330 25.76 -11.43 12.18
CA ASN A 330 25.78 -10.65 10.92
C ASN A 330 24.41 -10.55 10.24
N VAL A 331 23.31 -10.68 10.99
CA VAL A 331 21.94 -10.40 10.52
C VAL A 331 21.43 -9.22 11.31
N PRO A 332 20.99 -8.15 10.63
CA PRO A 332 20.34 -7.03 11.29
C PRO A 332 19.07 -7.50 12.00
N TYR A 333 18.72 -6.87 13.12
CA TYR A 333 17.54 -7.25 13.87
C TYR A 333 16.57 -6.08 14.05
N VAL A 334 15.34 -6.43 14.36
CA VAL A 334 14.25 -5.51 14.68
C VAL A 334 13.63 -5.96 15.98
N ILE A 335 13.39 -5.01 16.88
CA ILE A 335 12.71 -5.25 18.15
C ILE A 335 11.24 -4.95 17.97
N ASP A 336 10.38 -5.92 18.33
CA ASP A 336 8.93 -5.74 18.38
C ASP A 336 8.38 -6.38 19.65
N GLN A 337 7.80 -5.56 20.53
CA GLN A 337 7.35 -5.99 21.85
C GLN A 337 6.13 -6.91 21.83
N GLU A 338 5.43 -6.98 20.70
CA GLU A 338 4.27 -7.87 20.54
C GLU A 338 4.65 -9.30 20.19
N ILE A 339 5.94 -9.57 19.91
CA ILE A 339 6.47 -10.93 19.77
C ILE A 339 6.53 -11.59 21.17
N ASP A 340 6.13 -12.84 21.24
CA ASP A 340 6.12 -13.58 22.50
C ASP A 340 7.51 -13.66 23.14
N ASP A 341 7.54 -13.68 24.46
CA ASP A 341 8.73 -14.09 25.22
C ASP A 341 9.04 -15.57 24.96
N ILE A 342 10.30 -15.94 25.16
CA ILE A 342 10.71 -17.35 25.08
C ILE A 342 9.89 -18.20 26.06
N GLY A 343 9.35 -19.30 25.57
CA GLY A 343 8.53 -20.22 26.36
C GLY A 343 8.13 -21.44 25.57
N ALA A 344 7.66 -22.47 26.27
CA ALA A 344 7.25 -23.72 25.65
C ALA A 344 6.19 -23.53 24.56
N GLY A 345 6.50 -23.98 23.34
CA GLY A 345 5.63 -23.87 22.16
C GLY A 345 5.39 -22.47 21.63
N LYS A 346 6.05 -21.43 22.17
CA LYS A 346 5.90 -20.05 21.73
C LYS A 346 6.88 -19.73 20.62
N LYS A 347 6.41 -19.04 19.59
CA LYS A 347 7.22 -18.45 18.52
C LYS A 347 7.80 -17.13 19.01
N PHE A 348 9.01 -17.13 19.51
CA PHE A 348 9.63 -15.97 20.17
C PHE A 348 10.65 -15.24 19.30
N MET A 349 11.04 -15.81 18.17
CA MET A 349 11.98 -15.21 17.22
C MET A 349 11.56 -15.57 15.81
N PHE A 350 11.62 -14.61 14.91
CA PHE A 350 11.40 -14.79 13.47
C PHE A 350 12.67 -14.40 12.72
N CYS A 351 12.97 -15.12 11.66
CA CYS A 351 14.06 -14.81 10.75
C CYS A 351 13.57 -14.96 9.33
N GLY A 352 13.93 -14.03 8.47
CA GLY A 352 13.55 -14.09 7.06
C GLY A 352 13.58 -12.77 6.34
N ASP A 353 13.12 -12.81 5.09
CA ASP A 353 12.94 -11.62 4.28
C ASP A 353 11.55 -11.03 4.51
N PHE A 354 11.51 -9.95 5.28
CA PHE A 354 10.26 -9.25 5.62
C PHE A 354 9.66 -8.46 4.45
N ASP A 355 10.32 -8.39 3.31
CA ASP A 355 9.73 -7.81 2.11
C ASP A 355 8.56 -8.66 1.59
N ARG A 356 8.55 -9.97 1.90
CA ARG A 356 7.47 -10.90 1.60
C ARG A 356 6.29 -10.84 2.59
N PHE A 357 6.42 -10.06 3.66
CA PHE A 357 5.32 -9.77 4.57
C PHE A 357 4.69 -8.43 4.20
N ILE A 358 3.52 -8.49 3.57
CA ILE A 358 2.85 -7.33 3.01
C ILE A 358 1.81 -6.80 4.00
N ILE A 359 1.94 -5.53 4.37
CA ILE A 359 0.99 -4.81 5.20
C ILE A 359 0.17 -3.89 4.29
N ARG A 360 -1.11 -4.16 4.16
CA ARG A 360 -2.04 -3.32 3.45
C ARG A 360 -2.62 -2.26 4.38
N ARG A 361 -2.54 -1.00 3.98
CA ARG A 361 -3.21 0.13 4.66
C ARG A 361 -4.14 0.85 3.70
N VAL A 362 -5.36 1.13 4.13
CA VAL A 362 -6.27 1.98 3.36
C VAL A 362 -5.90 3.43 3.65
N ARG A 363 -5.72 4.21 2.57
CA ARG A 363 -5.22 5.59 2.62
C ARG A 363 -6.04 6.50 3.53
N TYR A 364 -7.35 6.27 3.63
CA TYR A 364 -8.24 7.20 4.33
C TYR A 364 -8.51 6.76 5.77
N MET A 365 -8.21 7.66 6.71
CA MET A 365 -8.60 7.56 8.09
C MET A 365 -9.83 8.46 8.33
N ILE A 366 -10.78 7.98 9.13
CA ILE A 366 -12.00 8.73 9.46
C ILE A 366 -11.90 9.17 10.91
N LEU A 367 -12.02 10.48 11.16
CA LEU A 367 -12.11 11.05 12.50
C LEU A 367 -13.54 11.51 12.78
N LYS A 368 -14.12 11.05 13.92
CA LYS A 368 -15.43 11.48 14.39
C LYS A 368 -15.28 12.34 15.65
N ARG A 369 -15.97 13.47 15.68
CA ARG A 369 -16.10 14.36 16.83
C ARG A 369 -17.44 14.09 17.51
N LEU A 370 -17.41 13.74 18.78
CA LEU A 370 -18.58 13.35 19.59
C LEU A 370 -18.79 14.40 20.67
N VAL A 371 -19.65 15.36 20.43
CA VAL A 371 -19.92 16.47 21.34
C VAL A 371 -21.05 16.11 22.30
N GLU A 372 -22.18 15.67 21.75
CA GLU A 372 -23.41 15.43 22.54
C GLU A 372 -23.26 14.33 23.61
N ARG A 373 -22.44 13.31 23.29
CA ARG A 373 -22.24 12.16 24.18
C ARG A 373 -21.59 12.49 25.50
N TYR A 374 -20.80 13.58 25.55
CA TYR A 374 -20.03 13.99 26.73
C TYR A 374 -20.33 15.43 27.16
N ALA A 375 -21.46 15.98 26.70
CA ALA A 375 -21.88 17.35 27.02
C ALA A 375 -22.05 17.59 28.52
N GLU A 376 -22.55 16.59 29.25
CA GLU A 376 -22.71 16.63 30.70
C GLU A 376 -21.39 16.71 31.50
N PHE A 377 -20.26 16.33 30.86
CA PHE A 377 -18.92 16.41 31.47
C PHE A 377 -18.10 17.57 30.93
N ASP A 378 -18.67 18.44 30.12
CA ASP A 378 -17.98 19.50 29.38
C ASP A 378 -16.76 19.00 28.62
N GLN A 379 -16.93 17.86 27.92
CA GLN A 379 -15.88 17.18 27.14
C GLN A 379 -16.32 16.91 25.73
N THR A 380 -15.37 16.91 24.81
CA THR A 380 -15.55 16.44 23.43
C THR A 380 -14.76 15.15 23.24
N GLY A 381 -15.41 14.14 22.65
CA GLY A 381 -14.79 12.87 22.32
C GLY A 381 -14.30 12.84 20.86
N PHE A 382 -13.11 12.32 20.64
CA PHE A 382 -12.56 12.05 19.30
C PHE A 382 -12.38 10.56 19.09
N LEU A 383 -12.81 10.07 17.94
CA LEU A 383 -12.79 8.64 17.60
C LEU A 383 -12.27 8.46 16.18
N ALA A 384 -11.09 7.88 16.05
CA ALA A 384 -10.49 7.58 14.75
C ALA A 384 -10.73 6.12 14.34
N PHE A 385 -10.92 5.91 13.05
CA PHE A 385 -11.01 4.59 12.43
C PHE A 385 -9.93 4.46 11.37
N HIS A 386 -9.20 3.35 11.45
CA HIS A 386 -8.20 2.95 10.49
C HIS A 386 -8.53 1.57 9.92
N ARG A 387 -8.14 1.28 8.67
CA ARG A 387 -8.33 -0.02 8.04
C ARG A 387 -6.99 -0.54 7.57
N PHE A 388 -6.69 -1.76 7.96
CA PHE A 388 -5.46 -2.45 7.55
C PHE A 388 -5.68 -3.95 7.49
N ASP A 389 -4.77 -4.65 6.83
CA ASP A 389 -4.67 -6.11 6.84
C ASP A 389 -3.22 -6.50 6.56
N CYS A 390 -2.88 -7.77 6.69
CA CYS A 390 -1.55 -8.25 6.36
C CYS A 390 -1.61 -9.67 5.78
N ILE A 391 -0.60 -9.99 4.99
CA ILE A 391 -0.45 -11.31 4.36
C ILE A 391 1.04 -11.65 4.25
N LEU A 392 1.38 -12.90 4.44
CA LEU A 392 2.68 -13.45 4.07
C LEU A 392 2.55 -14.06 2.67
N GLU A 393 3.19 -13.44 1.69
CA GLU A 393 3.14 -13.84 0.28
C GLU A 393 3.76 -15.22 0.08
N ASP A 394 4.87 -15.48 0.78
CA ASP A 394 5.64 -16.71 0.68
C ASP A 394 5.98 -17.23 2.09
N THR A 395 5.45 -18.42 2.41
CA THR A 395 5.62 -19.04 3.72
C THR A 395 7.04 -19.55 3.98
N SER A 396 7.84 -19.77 2.93
CA SER A 396 9.23 -20.23 3.03
C SER A 396 10.22 -19.09 3.28
N ALA A 397 9.81 -17.84 2.97
CA ALA A 397 10.65 -16.66 3.14
C ALA A 397 10.92 -16.28 4.60
N ILE A 398 10.02 -16.65 5.53
CA ILE A 398 10.15 -16.34 6.96
C ILE A 398 9.94 -17.62 7.77
N LYS A 399 10.85 -17.90 8.70
CA LYS A 399 10.75 -19.02 9.66
C LYS A 399 10.82 -18.56 11.10
N ALA A 400 10.30 -19.36 12.00
CA ALA A 400 10.26 -19.03 13.43
C ALA A 400 11.06 -20.00 14.27
N LEU A 401 11.66 -19.50 15.35
CA LEU A 401 12.23 -20.29 16.42
C LEU A 401 11.19 -20.45 17.53
N VAL A 402 10.98 -21.70 17.93
CA VAL A 402 9.94 -22.08 18.91
C VAL A 402 10.60 -22.69 20.12
N GLY A 403 10.17 -22.30 21.30
CA GLY A 403 10.62 -22.95 22.55
C GLY A 403 10.20 -24.42 22.62
N LYS A 404 11.09 -25.30 23.11
CA LYS A 404 10.81 -26.73 23.23
C LYS A 404 9.57 -26.99 24.06
N GLY A 405 8.71 -27.91 23.60
CA GLY A 405 7.48 -28.32 24.25
C GLY A 405 6.23 -27.79 23.55
N SER A 406 5.06 -28.24 24.04
CA SER A 406 3.76 -27.71 23.60
C SER A 406 3.41 -26.46 24.40
N ALA A 407 2.79 -25.44 23.76
CA ALA A 407 2.18 -24.35 24.50
C ALA A 407 1.12 -24.94 25.44
N SER A 408 1.20 -24.63 26.74
CA SER A 408 0.07 -24.93 27.64
C SER A 408 -1.13 -24.08 27.16
N SER A 409 -2.21 -24.77 26.82
CA SER A 409 -3.50 -24.20 26.42
C SER A 409 -4.10 -23.35 27.53
#